data_26a02bc891384d9163ceef7e522099f7
#
_entry.id   26a02bc891384d9163ceef7e522099f7
#
_cell.length_a   1.000
_cell.length_b   1.000
_cell.length_c   1.000
_cell.angle_alpha   90.00
_cell.angle_beta   90.00
_cell.angle_gamma   90.00
#
_symmetry.space_group_name_H-M   'P 1'
#
loop_
_entity.id
_entity.type
_entity.pdbx_description
1 polymer ?
#
loop_
_entity_poly.entity_id
_entity_poly.type
_entity_poly.pdbx_seq_one_letter_code
_entity_poly.pdbx_strand_id
1 'polypeptide(L)'
;MYKRQTINKFAQNEIAPLAKNVDENNEFPNFLWEKFGELGLLGITADEDYGGTGLNYLSHCIVMEEISRASASVGLSYGAFSNLCVNQINRNGNHEQKNKYLPELCSGKKIGALAMSEPNSGSDVVSMSLHAEKQGNKTYLLNGTKMWITNGPDADVLIIYAKTDPSAGSKGITAFIVEKNMVGFSVGKKIDKLGMRGSNTSELIFDNCEVPEDNILGNPGDGASILMSGLDFERVVLAAGPLGIMASALDIVIPYTQERKQFGKSIGQFQLIQGKIADMYTTCLLYTSPSPRD
;
A
#
# COMPACT_ATOMS: atom_id res chain seq x y z
N MET A 1 16.65 -7.15 15.58
CA MET A 1 15.91 -7.23 16.85
C MET A 1 15.46 -5.83 17.34
N TYR A 2 16.36 -4.87 17.53
CA TYR A 2 16.02 -3.50 17.97
C TYR A 2 15.00 -2.78 17.08
N LYS A 3 15.08 -2.95 15.75
CA LYS A 3 14.14 -2.30 14.81
C LYS A 3 12.70 -2.79 14.99
N ARG A 4 12.46 -4.12 15.10
CA ARG A 4 11.12 -4.67 15.35
C ARG A 4 10.52 -4.12 16.65
N GLN A 5 11.30 -4.09 17.75
CA GLN A 5 10.83 -3.57 19.03
C GLN A 5 10.43 -2.09 18.98
N THR A 6 11.22 -1.27 18.27
CA THR A 6 10.91 0.16 18.09
C THR A 6 9.60 0.34 17.34
N ILE A 7 9.41 -0.38 16.22
CA ILE A 7 8.19 -0.29 15.43
C ILE A 7 6.98 -0.85 16.21
N ASN A 8 7.15 -1.99 16.89
CA ASN A 8 6.09 -2.53 17.73
C ASN A 8 5.65 -1.52 18.81
N LYS A 9 6.61 -0.91 19.52
CA LYS A 9 6.31 0.10 20.54
C LYS A 9 5.57 1.30 19.94
N PHE A 10 6.02 1.80 18.80
CA PHE A 10 5.34 2.87 18.08
C PHE A 10 3.92 2.45 17.69
N ALA A 11 3.74 1.29 17.06
CA ALA A 11 2.45 0.80 16.61
C ALA A 11 1.46 0.61 17.77
N GLN A 12 1.92 0.07 18.91
CA GLN A 12 1.07 -0.12 20.09
C GLN A 12 0.69 1.21 20.77
N ASN A 13 1.58 2.21 20.77
CA ASN A 13 1.32 3.47 21.45
C ASN A 13 0.56 4.48 20.58
N GLU A 14 0.82 4.51 19.27
CA GLU A 14 0.33 5.56 18.38
C GLU A 14 -0.76 5.07 17.41
N ILE A 15 -0.81 3.78 17.08
CA ILE A 15 -1.76 3.23 16.08
C ILE A 15 -2.86 2.42 16.76
N ALA A 16 -2.53 1.47 17.63
CA ALA A 16 -3.50 0.57 18.24
C ALA A 16 -4.63 1.31 18.97
N PRO A 17 -4.40 2.42 19.72
CA PRO A 17 -5.46 3.17 20.35
C PRO A 17 -6.45 3.81 19.37
N LEU A 18 -6.03 4.04 18.14
CA LEU A 18 -6.85 4.68 17.10
C LEU A 18 -7.66 3.65 16.27
N ALA A 19 -7.29 2.37 16.30
CA ALA A 19 -7.82 1.35 15.38
C ALA A 19 -9.35 1.28 15.36
N LYS A 20 -9.99 1.34 16.53
CA LYS A 20 -11.44 1.34 16.65
C LYS A 20 -12.07 2.58 15.99
N ASN A 21 -11.53 3.76 16.27
CA ASN A 21 -12.04 5.02 15.72
C ASN A 21 -11.84 5.11 14.20
N VAL A 22 -10.71 4.59 13.69
CA VAL A 22 -10.41 4.50 12.26
C VAL A 22 -11.46 3.65 11.53
N ASP A 23 -11.85 2.52 12.11
CA ASP A 23 -12.87 1.64 11.54
C ASP A 23 -14.27 2.26 11.61
N GLU A 24 -14.69 2.74 12.78
CA GLU A 24 -16.02 3.32 13.01
C GLU A 24 -16.28 4.54 12.11
N ASN A 25 -15.33 5.48 12.03
CA ASN A 25 -15.48 6.72 11.26
C ASN A 25 -15.10 6.56 9.79
N ASN A 26 -14.46 5.44 9.42
CA ASN A 26 -13.92 5.22 8.07
C ASN A 26 -12.96 6.34 7.63
N GLU A 27 -12.09 6.83 8.53
CA GLU A 27 -11.15 7.91 8.27
C GLU A 27 -9.71 7.50 8.62
N PHE A 28 -8.77 7.81 7.72
CA PHE A 28 -7.35 7.64 7.98
C PHE A 28 -6.83 8.78 8.86
N PRO A 29 -6.07 8.50 9.93
CA PRO A 29 -5.48 9.53 10.78
C PRO A 29 -4.24 10.13 10.08
N ASN A 30 -4.44 11.17 9.26
CA ASN A 30 -3.44 11.74 8.35
C ASN A 30 -2.13 12.19 9.04
N PHE A 31 -2.18 12.54 10.34
CA PHE A 31 -0.97 12.87 11.08
C PHE A 31 0.03 11.70 11.22
N LEU A 32 -0.42 10.47 10.96
CA LEU A 32 0.48 9.30 10.96
C LEU A 32 1.48 9.33 9.80
N TRP A 33 1.18 10.01 8.70
CA TRP A 33 2.11 10.08 7.57
C TRP A 33 3.43 10.76 7.96
N GLU A 34 3.36 11.91 8.62
CA GLU A 34 4.57 12.60 9.10
C GLU A 34 5.29 11.77 10.16
N LYS A 35 4.57 11.12 11.09
CA LYS A 35 5.19 10.22 12.08
C LYS A 35 5.89 9.02 11.45
N PHE A 36 5.33 8.44 10.39
CA PHE A 36 6.01 7.40 9.62
C PHE A 36 7.26 7.94 8.93
N GLY A 37 7.20 9.17 8.41
CA GLY A 37 8.35 9.86 7.82
C GLY A 37 9.47 10.11 8.83
N GLU A 38 9.16 10.63 10.02
CA GLU A 38 10.11 10.87 11.11
C GLU A 38 10.87 9.59 11.53
N LEU A 39 10.18 8.44 11.45
CA LEU A 39 10.79 7.14 11.73
C LEU A 39 11.46 6.50 10.49
N GLY A 40 11.46 7.16 9.34
CA GLY A 40 12.03 6.68 8.09
C GLY A 40 11.31 5.48 7.49
N LEU A 41 10.02 5.26 7.82
CA LEU A 41 9.29 4.07 7.40
C LEU A 41 8.73 4.16 5.98
N LEU A 42 8.43 5.37 5.49
CA LEU A 42 7.85 5.57 4.16
C LEU A 42 8.86 5.32 3.04
N GLY A 43 10.13 5.67 3.27
CA GLY A 43 11.23 5.43 2.35
C GLY A 43 12.12 4.26 2.75
N ILE A 44 11.57 3.19 3.33
CA ILE A 44 12.38 2.14 3.97
C ILE A 44 13.34 1.42 2.99
N THR A 45 12.94 1.27 1.74
CA THR A 45 13.76 0.67 0.66
C THR A 45 14.28 1.70 -0.34
N ALA A 46 14.01 2.97 -0.13
CA ALA A 46 14.51 4.05 -0.99
C ALA A 46 15.93 4.45 -0.56
N ASP A 47 16.69 4.98 -1.53
CA ASP A 47 18.07 5.37 -1.32
C ASP A 47 18.18 6.55 -0.34
N GLU A 48 19.22 6.56 0.49
CA GLU A 48 19.46 7.60 1.51
C GLU A 48 19.65 8.99 0.88
N ASP A 49 20.22 9.05 -0.32
CA ASP A 49 20.44 10.30 -1.07
C ASP A 49 19.14 11.06 -1.37
N TYR A 50 17.98 10.36 -1.36
CA TYR A 50 16.67 10.95 -1.61
C TYR A 50 15.76 10.95 -0.36
N GLY A 51 16.34 10.81 0.83
CA GLY A 51 15.60 10.83 2.10
C GLY A 51 15.02 9.47 2.50
N GLY A 52 15.39 8.40 1.82
CA GLY A 52 15.09 7.03 2.23
C GLY A 52 15.99 6.53 3.36
N THR A 53 15.80 5.30 3.80
CA THR A 53 16.64 4.66 4.84
C THR A 53 17.53 3.54 4.29
N GLY A 54 17.48 3.24 3.00
CA GLY A 54 18.36 2.29 2.32
C GLY A 54 18.31 0.85 2.88
N LEU A 55 17.19 0.47 3.53
CA LEU A 55 17.04 -0.86 4.11
C LEU A 55 16.49 -1.85 3.10
N ASN A 56 16.51 -3.13 3.46
CA ASN A 56 16.04 -4.21 2.61
C ASN A 56 14.54 -4.52 2.80
N TYR A 57 13.98 -5.35 1.91
CA TYR A 57 12.56 -5.75 1.94
C TYR A 57 12.19 -6.57 3.18
N LEU A 58 13.12 -7.30 3.81
CA LEU A 58 12.85 -7.96 5.08
C LEU A 58 12.52 -6.93 6.16
N SER A 59 13.24 -5.82 6.19
CA SER A 59 12.94 -4.70 7.10
C SER A 59 11.55 -4.12 6.80
N HIS A 60 11.17 -4.00 5.53
CA HIS A 60 9.84 -3.55 5.12
C HIS A 60 8.74 -4.53 5.58
N CYS A 61 8.93 -5.84 5.40
CA CYS A 61 8.00 -6.86 5.91
C CYS A 61 7.81 -6.76 7.42
N ILE A 62 8.87 -6.56 8.19
CA ILE A 62 8.79 -6.39 9.64
C ILE A 62 7.95 -5.16 10.00
N VAL A 63 8.15 -4.05 9.32
CA VAL A 63 7.34 -2.83 9.56
C VAL A 63 5.88 -3.07 9.19
N MET A 64 5.62 -3.68 8.04
CA MET A 64 4.27 -4.00 7.57
C MET A 64 3.53 -4.91 8.57
N GLU A 65 4.20 -5.94 9.10
CA GLU A 65 3.67 -6.85 10.11
C GLU A 65 3.28 -6.10 11.39
N GLU A 66 4.18 -5.29 11.96
CA GLU A 66 3.94 -4.62 13.23
C GLU A 66 2.87 -3.51 13.13
N ILE A 67 2.84 -2.75 12.03
CA ILE A 67 1.77 -1.76 11.78
C ILE A 67 0.42 -2.47 11.63
N SER A 68 0.37 -3.55 10.83
CA SER A 68 -0.87 -4.29 10.59
C SER A 68 -1.38 -5.02 11.83
N ARG A 69 -0.49 -5.43 12.74
CA ARG A 69 -0.84 -5.99 14.05
C ARG A 69 -1.61 -4.99 14.92
N ALA A 70 -1.28 -3.69 14.80
CA ALA A 70 -1.98 -2.63 15.51
C ALA A 70 -3.27 -2.18 14.80
N SER A 71 -3.23 -2.06 13.46
CA SER A 71 -4.39 -1.73 12.62
C SER A 71 -4.18 -2.23 11.19
N ALA A 72 -5.03 -3.14 10.76
CA ALA A 72 -5.00 -3.69 9.40
C ALA A 72 -5.19 -2.59 8.32
N SER A 73 -6.10 -1.65 8.57
CA SER A 73 -6.40 -0.55 7.65
C SER A 73 -5.22 0.41 7.48
N VAL A 74 -4.56 0.75 8.59
CA VAL A 74 -3.37 1.60 8.58
C VAL A 74 -2.22 0.89 7.87
N GLY A 75 -2.03 -0.42 8.14
CA GLY A 75 -1.03 -1.24 7.46
C GLY A 75 -1.23 -1.30 5.95
N LEU A 76 -2.47 -1.48 5.48
CA LEU A 76 -2.79 -1.48 4.05
C LEU A 76 -2.41 -0.15 3.38
N SER A 77 -2.81 0.98 3.97
CA SER A 77 -2.48 2.32 3.44
C SER A 77 -0.98 2.58 3.44
N TYR A 78 -0.28 2.19 4.52
CA TYR A 78 1.17 2.26 4.61
C TYR A 78 1.86 1.47 3.49
N GLY A 79 1.47 0.20 3.29
CA GLY A 79 2.07 -0.66 2.26
C GLY A 79 1.85 -0.12 0.85
N ALA A 80 0.64 0.34 0.54
CA ALA A 80 0.33 0.96 -0.75
C ALA A 80 1.18 2.21 -1.01
N PHE A 81 1.43 3.02 0.00
CA PHE A 81 2.26 4.21 -0.13
C PHE A 81 3.74 3.85 -0.31
N SER A 82 4.32 3.18 0.70
CA SER A 82 5.77 2.94 0.77
C SER A 82 6.24 1.98 -0.32
N ASN A 83 5.52 0.87 -0.54
CA ASN A 83 5.96 -0.16 -1.48
C ASN A 83 5.51 0.11 -2.92
N LEU A 84 4.29 0.60 -3.15
CA LEU A 84 3.80 0.78 -4.51
C LEU A 84 4.21 2.14 -5.09
N CYS A 85 4.11 3.25 -4.35
CA CYS A 85 4.43 4.56 -4.89
C CYS A 85 5.93 4.88 -4.75
N VAL A 86 6.43 4.95 -3.51
CA VAL A 86 7.83 5.35 -3.24
C VAL A 86 8.82 4.40 -3.89
N ASN A 87 8.63 3.09 -3.71
CA ASN A 87 9.51 2.08 -4.29
C ASN A 87 9.54 2.11 -5.83
N GLN A 88 8.40 2.36 -6.48
CA GLN A 88 8.35 2.45 -7.94
C GLN A 88 9.14 3.67 -8.46
N ILE A 89 9.00 4.83 -7.81
CA ILE A 89 9.80 6.01 -8.17
C ILE A 89 11.28 5.76 -7.92
N ASN A 90 11.63 5.16 -6.76
CA ASN A 90 13.02 4.88 -6.44
C ASN A 90 13.69 3.93 -7.45
N ARG A 91 12.96 2.91 -7.91
CA ARG A 91 13.51 1.89 -8.82
C ARG A 91 13.57 2.32 -10.29
N ASN A 92 12.60 3.10 -10.73
CA ASN A 92 12.39 3.38 -12.16
C ASN A 92 12.49 4.86 -12.51
N GLY A 93 12.48 5.76 -11.54
CA GLY A 93 12.62 7.19 -11.75
C GLY A 93 14.05 7.59 -12.15
N ASN A 94 14.17 8.60 -13.00
CA ASN A 94 15.44 9.25 -13.26
C ASN A 94 15.86 10.14 -12.07
N HIS A 95 17.08 10.69 -12.13
CA HIS A 95 17.63 11.49 -11.03
C HIS A 95 16.77 12.72 -10.69
N GLU A 96 16.23 13.39 -11.69
CA GLU A 96 15.37 14.59 -11.50
C GLU A 96 14.05 14.21 -10.82
N GLN A 97 13.41 13.13 -11.27
CA GLN A 97 12.18 12.61 -10.68
C GLN A 97 12.39 12.18 -9.23
N LYS A 98 13.47 11.45 -8.94
CA LYS A 98 13.81 11.03 -7.58
C LYS A 98 14.01 12.23 -6.67
N ASN A 99 14.81 13.22 -7.08
CA ASN A 99 15.04 14.46 -6.32
C ASN A 99 13.75 15.26 -6.10
N LYS A 100 12.86 15.29 -7.08
CA LYS A 100 11.61 16.05 -7.00
C LYS A 100 10.59 15.43 -6.05
N TYR A 101 10.45 14.09 -6.07
CA TYR A 101 9.32 13.43 -5.42
C TYR A 101 9.69 12.70 -4.12
N LEU A 102 10.83 12.01 -4.08
CA LEU A 102 11.13 11.12 -2.96
C LEU A 102 11.31 11.83 -1.62
N PRO A 103 11.98 13.00 -1.51
CA PRO A 103 12.18 13.65 -0.20
C PRO A 103 10.86 13.99 0.51
N GLU A 104 9.87 14.51 -0.22
CA GLU A 104 8.58 14.87 0.37
C GLU A 104 7.70 13.64 0.64
N LEU A 105 7.79 12.59 -0.19
CA LEU A 105 7.13 11.32 0.04
C LEU A 105 7.76 10.58 1.24
N CYS A 106 9.07 10.46 1.32
CA CYS A 106 9.77 9.79 2.41
C CYS A 106 9.54 10.46 3.77
N SER A 107 9.39 11.80 3.78
CA SER A 107 9.07 12.56 5.00
C SER A 107 7.59 12.53 5.39
N GLY A 108 6.70 12.03 4.53
CA GLY A 108 5.24 12.01 4.76
C GLY A 108 4.54 13.36 4.55
N LYS A 109 5.23 14.37 4.05
CA LYS A 109 4.64 15.68 3.71
C LYS A 109 3.74 15.60 2.48
N LYS A 110 4.05 14.70 1.56
CA LYS A 110 3.18 14.34 0.41
C LYS A 110 2.78 12.89 0.54
N ILE A 111 1.56 12.60 0.14
CA ILE A 111 0.97 11.25 0.17
C ILE A 111 1.08 10.62 -1.21
N GLY A 112 1.50 9.35 -1.24
CA GLY A 112 1.67 8.58 -2.47
C GLY A 112 0.59 7.53 -2.68
N ALA A 113 0.22 7.30 -3.96
CA ALA A 113 -0.64 6.22 -4.38
C ALA A 113 -0.16 5.59 -5.69
N LEU A 114 -0.68 4.40 -6.02
CA LEU A 114 -0.51 3.75 -7.30
C LEU A 114 -1.87 3.35 -7.86
N ALA A 115 -2.10 3.62 -9.14
CA ALA A 115 -3.37 3.34 -9.79
C ALA A 115 -3.19 2.50 -11.05
N MET A 116 -3.50 1.21 -10.94
CA MET A 116 -3.48 0.26 -12.06
C MET A 116 -4.87 -0.19 -12.47
N SER A 117 -5.73 -0.53 -11.51
CA SER A 117 -7.04 -1.15 -11.76
C SER A 117 -8.06 -0.18 -12.33
N GLU A 118 -8.96 -0.72 -13.15
CA GLU A 118 -10.09 -0.01 -13.75
C GLU A 118 -11.40 -0.78 -13.49
N PRO A 119 -12.58 -0.18 -13.66
CA PRO A 119 -13.85 -0.89 -13.43
C PRO A 119 -13.96 -2.23 -14.15
N ASN A 120 -13.39 -2.35 -15.35
CA ASN A 120 -13.43 -3.55 -16.19
C ASN A 120 -12.08 -4.27 -16.31
N SER A 121 -11.03 -3.83 -15.62
CA SER A 121 -9.67 -4.37 -15.69
C SER A 121 -9.03 -4.44 -14.31
N GLY A 122 -9.31 -5.50 -13.57
CA GLY A 122 -8.71 -5.80 -12.27
C GLY A 122 -7.60 -6.85 -12.40
N SER A 123 -7.97 -8.14 -12.43
CA SER A 123 -7.00 -9.24 -12.58
C SER A 123 -6.25 -9.19 -13.92
N ASP A 124 -6.96 -8.86 -14.99
CA ASP A 124 -6.36 -8.59 -16.32
C ASP A 124 -6.05 -7.10 -16.47
N VAL A 125 -5.12 -6.62 -15.68
CA VAL A 125 -4.75 -5.19 -15.65
C VAL A 125 -4.12 -4.70 -16.97
N VAL A 126 -3.56 -5.60 -17.78
CA VAL A 126 -2.98 -5.26 -19.09
C VAL A 126 -4.07 -4.89 -20.10
N SER A 127 -5.31 -5.34 -19.88
CA SER A 127 -6.47 -4.95 -20.69
C SER A 127 -7.07 -3.59 -20.32
N MET A 128 -6.33 -2.77 -19.53
CA MET A 128 -6.78 -1.41 -19.17
C MET A 128 -7.18 -0.59 -20.39
N SER A 129 -8.09 0.35 -20.21
CA SER A 129 -8.64 1.23 -21.26
C SER A 129 -8.22 2.68 -21.12
N LEU A 130 -7.75 3.12 -19.94
CA LEU A 130 -7.20 4.47 -19.78
C LEU A 130 -6.09 4.68 -20.81
N HIS A 131 -6.22 5.69 -21.64
CA HIS A 131 -5.27 5.99 -22.70
C HIS A 131 -4.59 7.34 -22.50
N ALA A 132 -3.40 7.47 -23.06
CA ALA A 132 -2.58 8.67 -23.03
C ALA A 132 -2.16 9.03 -24.45
N GLU A 133 -2.70 10.13 -24.97
CA GLU A 133 -2.42 10.62 -26.32
C GLU A 133 -1.32 11.68 -26.30
N LYS A 134 -0.24 11.44 -27.04
CA LYS A 134 0.88 12.40 -27.14
C LYS A 134 0.48 13.62 -27.95
N GLN A 135 0.69 14.81 -27.37
CA GLN A 135 0.50 16.09 -28.03
C GLN A 135 1.82 16.66 -28.55
N GLY A 136 1.74 17.59 -29.51
CA GLY A 136 2.92 18.17 -30.17
C GLY A 136 3.83 19.02 -29.25
N ASN A 137 3.41 19.32 -28.01
CA ASN A 137 4.09 20.20 -27.06
C ASN A 137 4.80 19.42 -25.91
N LYS A 138 5.18 18.16 -26.11
CA LYS A 138 5.75 17.27 -25.09
C LYS A 138 4.83 17.01 -23.91
N THR A 139 3.54 16.96 -24.14
CA THR A 139 2.50 16.66 -23.14
C THR A 139 1.71 15.45 -23.60
N TYR A 140 1.22 14.66 -22.64
CA TYR A 140 0.24 13.61 -22.88
C TYR A 140 -1.10 14.02 -22.28
N LEU A 141 -2.18 13.73 -22.99
CA LEU A 141 -3.55 13.86 -22.49
C LEU A 141 -4.04 12.48 -22.05
N LEU A 142 -4.25 12.32 -20.75
CA LEU A 142 -4.80 11.09 -20.19
C LEU A 142 -6.32 11.19 -20.13
N ASN A 143 -7.00 10.13 -20.63
CA ASN A 143 -8.46 10.03 -20.61
C ASN A 143 -8.91 8.64 -20.15
N GLY A 144 -9.80 8.60 -19.14
CA GLY A 144 -10.36 7.39 -18.58
C GLY A 144 -10.48 7.44 -17.06
N THR A 145 -10.61 6.27 -16.44
CA THR A 145 -10.89 6.15 -15.01
C THR A 145 -10.08 5.02 -14.40
N LYS A 146 -9.52 5.25 -13.21
CA LYS A 146 -8.97 4.20 -12.34
C LYS A 146 -9.90 3.97 -11.16
N MET A 147 -9.99 2.72 -10.67
CA MET A 147 -10.95 2.34 -9.64
C MET A 147 -10.28 1.58 -8.49
N TRP A 148 -10.84 1.72 -7.30
CA TRP A 148 -10.39 1.09 -6.04
C TRP A 148 -8.98 1.51 -5.62
N ILE A 149 -8.63 2.77 -5.81
CA ILE A 149 -7.27 3.24 -5.55
C ILE A 149 -7.10 3.58 -4.07
N THR A 150 -6.30 2.78 -3.39
CA THR A 150 -5.89 3.01 -2.00
C THR A 150 -5.09 4.31 -1.91
N ASN A 151 -5.38 5.11 -0.90
CA ASN A 151 -4.87 6.47 -0.69
C ASN A 151 -5.28 7.47 -1.81
N GLY A 152 -6.06 7.05 -2.81
CA GLY A 152 -6.47 7.90 -3.92
C GLY A 152 -7.08 9.25 -3.51
N PRO A 153 -7.98 9.30 -2.51
CA PRO A 153 -8.57 10.56 -2.03
C PRO A 153 -7.55 11.56 -1.49
N ASP A 154 -6.46 11.07 -0.91
CA ASP A 154 -5.51 11.85 -0.14
C ASP A 154 -4.19 12.10 -0.91
N ALA A 155 -3.95 11.35 -1.98
CA ALA A 155 -2.67 11.33 -2.68
C ALA A 155 -2.33 12.65 -3.35
N ASP A 156 -1.10 13.11 -3.13
CA ASP A 156 -0.49 14.26 -3.82
C ASP A 156 0.29 13.83 -5.06
N VAL A 157 0.85 12.61 -5.05
CA VAL A 157 1.65 12.02 -6.12
C VAL A 157 1.17 10.61 -6.41
N LEU A 158 0.89 10.32 -7.66
CA LEU A 158 0.32 9.04 -8.09
C LEU A 158 1.13 8.42 -9.23
N ILE A 159 1.34 7.12 -9.16
CA ILE A 159 1.85 6.33 -10.29
C ILE A 159 0.66 5.79 -11.06
N ILE A 160 0.53 6.20 -12.33
CA ILE A 160 -0.59 5.86 -13.21
C ILE A 160 -0.06 5.07 -14.40
N TYR A 161 -0.79 4.03 -14.78
CA TYR A 161 -0.51 3.25 -15.99
C TYR A 161 -1.59 3.52 -17.04
N ALA A 162 -1.18 3.88 -18.26
CA ALA A 162 -2.07 4.20 -19.35
C ALA A 162 -1.55 3.64 -20.68
N LYS A 163 -2.46 3.36 -21.63
CA LYS A 163 -2.09 2.96 -22.99
C LYS A 163 -1.66 4.17 -23.82
N THR A 164 -0.42 4.16 -24.26
CA THR A 164 0.13 5.10 -25.25
C THR A 164 0.09 4.55 -26.66
N ASP A 165 0.05 3.22 -26.82
CA ASP A 165 -0.17 2.51 -28.07
C ASP A 165 -1.11 1.32 -27.86
N PRO A 166 -2.42 1.46 -28.16
CA PRO A 166 -3.38 0.38 -28.02
C PRO A 166 -3.08 -0.87 -28.85
N SER A 167 -2.33 -0.72 -29.96
CA SER A 167 -2.01 -1.83 -30.87
C SER A 167 -0.87 -2.71 -30.40
N ALA A 168 -0.02 -2.22 -29.49
CA ALA A 168 1.20 -2.90 -29.03
C ALA A 168 0.98 -3.81 -27.79
N GLY A 169 -0.26 -4.05 -27.36
CA GLY A 169 -0.57 -4.90 -26.21
C GLY A 169 0.09 -4.39 -24.93
N SER A 170 0.80 -5.26 -24.22
CA SER A 170 1.52 -4.89 -22.98
C SER A 170 2.65 -3.88 -23.20
N LYS A 171 3.29 -3.90 -24.37
CA LYS A 171 4.34 -2.93 -24.76
C LYS A 171 3.80 -1.54 -25.11
N GLY A 172 2.49 -1.40 -25.22
CA GLY A 172 1.82 -0.12 -25.43
C GLY A 172 1.44 0.60 -24.13
N ILE A 173 1.79 0.06 -22.96
CA ILE A 173 1.48 0.66 -21.66
C ILE A 173 2.68 1.48 -21.19
N THR A 174 2.42 2.70 -20.74
CA THR A 174 3.42 3.62 -20.18
C THR A 174 3.03 3.97 -18.73
N ALA A 175 4.02 4.11 -17.86
CA ALA A 175 3.84 4.57 -16.50
C ALA A 175 4.09 6.08 -16.40
N PHE A 176 3.23 6.79 -15.67
CA PHE A 176 3.30 8.24 -15.48
C PHE A 176 3.30 8.59 -13.99
N ILE A 177 4.01 9.65 -13.63
CA ILE A 177 3.89 10.31 -12.33
C ILE A 177 2.89 11.46 -12.50
N VAL A 178 1.74 11.36 -11.83
CA VAL A 178 0.69 12.39 -11.87
C VAL A 178 0.62 13.09 -10.51
N GLU A 179 0.53 14.41 -10.52
CA GLU A 179 0.33 15.25 -9.35
C GLU A 179 -1.15 15.65 -9.25
N LYS A 180 -1.68 15.74 -8.04
CA LYS A 180 -3.12 15.96 -7.82
C LYS A 180 -3.66 17.27 -8.38
N ASN A 181 -2.79 18.25 -8.60
CA ASN A 181 -3.15 19.57 -9.11
C ASN A 181 -3.03 19.70 -10.63
N MET A 182 -2.74 18.61 -11.35
CA MET A 182 -2.71 18.62 -12.82
C MET A 182 -4.10 18.89 -13.40
N VAL A 183 -4.14 19.70 -14.45
CA VAL A 183 -5.39 20.04 -15.15
C VAL A 183 -6.01 18.76 -15.71
N GLY A 184 -7.31 18.58 -15.52
CA GLY A 184 -8.05 17.40 -15.99
C GLY A 184 -7.97 16.17 -15.06
N PHE A 185 -7.24 16.24 -13.94
CA PHE A 185 -7.27 15.20 -12.90
C PHE A 185 -8.31 15.55 -11.83
N SER A 186 -9.09 14.56 -11.43
CA SER A 186 -10.01 14.68 -10.28
C SER A 186 -10.20 13.35 -9.55
N VAL A 187 -10.62 13.45 -8.31
CA VAL A 187 -10.88 12.31 -7.43
C VAL A 187 -12.39 12.13 -7.28
N GLY A 188 -12.85 10.91 -7.51
CA GLY A 188 -14.24 10.54 -7.32
C GLY A 188 -14.60 10.36 -5.84
N LYS A 189 -15.85 9.97 -5.59
CA LYS A 189 -16.34 9.76 -4.23
C LYS A 189 -15.55 8.66 -3.51
N LYS A 190 -15.20 8.90 -2.25
CA LYS A 190 -14.62 7.89 -1.36
C LYS A 190 -15.57 6.70 -1.24
N ILE A 191 -15.03 5.51 -1.39
CA ILE A 191 -15.77 4.24 -1.33
C ILE A 191 -15.95 3.83 0.14
N ASP A 192 -17.19 3.55 0.53
CA ASP A 192 -17.50 2.91 1.81
C ASP A 192 -17.38 1.40 1.67
N LYS A 193 -16.44 0.79 2.39
CA LYS A 193 -16.09 -0.62 2.29
C LYS A 193 -16.61 -1.42 3.48
N LEU A 194 -16.82 -2.72 3.29
CA LEU A 194 -17.20 -3.65 4.35
C LEU A 194 -16.08 -3.80 5.40
N GLY A 195 -14.84 -3.88 4.97
CA GLY A 195 -13.65 -3.98 5.81
C GLY A 195 -12.54 -3.04 5.35
N MET A 196 -11.41 -3.03 6.06
CA MET A 196 -10.29 -2.09 5.83
C MET A 196 -10.78 -0.63 5.81
N ARG A 197 -11.78 -0.34 6.67
CA ARG A 197 -12.34 1.00 6.83
C ARG A 197 -11.26 1.91 7.41
N GLY A 198 -11.22 3.16 6.92
CA GLY A 198 -10.14 4.10 7.23
C GLY A 198 -8.89 3.96 6.33
N SER A 199 -8.76 2.90 5.52
CA SER A 199 -7.88 2.92 4.36
C SER A 199 -8.62 3.59 3.21
N ASN A 200 -8.41 4.90 3.03
CA ASN A 200 -9.16 5.71 2.07
C ASN A 200 -8.98 5.18 0.65
N THR A 201 -10.11 4.97 -0.04
CA THR A 201 -10.11 4.34 -1.37
C THR A 201 -11.11 5.08 -2.25
N SER A 202 -10.75 5.39 -3.49
CA SER A 202 -11.64 6.08 -4.43
C SER A 202 -11.43 5.64 -5.87
N GLU A 203 -12.29 6.16 -6.70
CA GLU A 203 -12.11 6.31 -8.14
C GLU A 203 -11.20 7.52 -8.42
N LEU A 204 -10.43 7.45 -9.52
CA LEU A 204 -9.67 8.57 -10.07
C LEU A 204 -10.12 8.81 -11.51
N ILE A 205 -10.39 10.06 -11.84
CA ILE A 205 -10.96 10.47 -13.14
C ILE A 205 -9.94 11.34 -13.87
N PHE A 206 -9.71 11.00 -15.13
CA PHE A 206 -8.83 11.71 -16.06
C PHE A 206 -9.67 12.17 -17.24
N ASP A 207 -9.84 13.48 -17.37
CA ASP A 207 -10.56 14.13 -18.47
C ASP A 207 -9.63 15.14 -19.11
N ASN A 208 -8.98 14.73 -20.22
CA ASN A 208 -7.91 15.48 -20.85
C ASN A 208 -6.83 15.91 -19.84
N CYS A 209 -6.45 14.99 -18.96
CA CYS A 209 -5.48 15.28 -17.92
C CYS A 209 -4.10 15.51 -18.54
N GLU A 210 -3.58 16.71 -18.37
CA GLU A 210 -2.32 17.16 -18.97
C GLU A 210 -1.12 16.66 -18.13
N VAL A 211 -0.34 15.74 -18.70
CA VAL A 211 0.85 15.18 -18.04
C VAL A 211 2.08 15.45 -18.90
N PRO A 212 3.09 16.19 -18.41
CA PRO A 212 4.33 16.42 -19.11
C PRO A 212 5.07 15.13 -19.48
N GLU A 213 5.77 15.10 -20.61
CA GLU A 213 6.61 13.97 -21.03
C GLU A 213 7.69 13.63 -20.00
N ASP A 214 8.21 14.63 -19.28
CA ASP A 214 9.21 14.46 -18.21
C ASP A 214 8.65 13.70 -16.99
N ASN A 215 7.34 13.50 -16.92
CA ASN A 215 6.66 12.72 -15.89
C ASN A 215 6.47 11.24 -16.29
N ILE A 216 6.99 10.79 -17.43
CA ILE A 216 7.05 9.35 -17.75
C ILE A 216 8.02 8.68 -16.79
N LEU A 217 7.56 7.63 -16.11
CA LEU A 217 8.37 6.80 -15.25
C LEU A 217 8.99 5.66 -16.09
N GLY A 218 10.31 5.62 -16.19
CA GLY A 218 11.01 4.75 -17.15
C GLY A 218 10.95 5.29 -18.58
N ASN A 219 10.68 4.41 -19.57
CA ASN A 219 10.51 4.81 -20.97
C ASN A 219 9.07 4.57 -21.44
N PRO A 220 8.63 5.22 -22.53
CA PRO A 220 7.37 4.87 -23.18
C PRO A 220 7.33 3.38 -23.54
N GLY A 221 6.25 2.69 -23.15
CA GLY A 221 6.08 1.24 -23.37
C GLY A 221 6.61 0.34 -22.28
N ASP A 222 7.38 0.85 -21.29
CA ASP A 222 7.90 0.07 -20.17
C ASP A 222 6.87 -0.17 -19.04
N GLY A 223 5.69 0.46 -19.12
CA GLY A 223 4.73 0.49 -18.02
C GLY A 223 4.32 -0.88 -17.50
N ALA A 224 4.05 -1.85 -18.37
CA ALA A 224 3.71 -3.20 -17.94
C ALA A 224 4.87 -3.90 -17.21
N SER A 225 6.10 -3.73 -17.67
CA SER A 225 7.30 -4.27 -17.04
C SER A 225 7.55 -3.65 -15.66
N ILE A 226 7.42 -2.33 -15.57
CA ILE A 226 7.53 -1.57 -14.31
C ILE A 226 6.46 -2.07 -13.31
N LEU A 227 5.20 -2.17 -13.75
CA LEU A 227 4.11 -2.65 -12.93
C LEU A 227 4.37 -4.06 -12.38
N MET A 228 4.67 -5.01 -13.26
CA MET A 228 4.86 -6.42 -12.87
C MET A 228 6.05 -6.59 -11.92
N SER A 229 7.17 -5.92 -12.18
CA SER A 229 8.33 -5.95 -11.29
C SER A 229 8.03 -5.36 -9.90
N GLY A 230 7.14 -4.39 -9.81
CA GLY A 230 6.69 -3.82 -8.53
C GLY A 230 5.79 -4.76 -7.76
N LEU A 231 4.88 -5.45 -8.46
CA LEU A 231 3.95 -6.41 -7.85
C LEU A 231 4.66 -7.61 -7.22
N ASP A 232 5.81 -8.03 -7.71
CA ASP A 232 6.58 -9.11 -7.10
C ASP A 232 7.04 -8.74 -5.67
N PHE A 233 7.53 -7.52 -5.48
CA PHE A 233 7.88 -7.02 -4.15
C PHE A 233 6.65 -6.74 -3.29
N GLU A 234 5.56 -6.23 -3.88
CA GLU A 234 4.33 -5.98 -3.18
C GLU A 234 3.75 -7.25 -2.57
N ARG A 235 3.67 -8.33 -3.32
CA ARG A 235 3.15 -9.62 -2.83
C ARG A 235 3.87 -10.10 -1.59
N VAL A 236 5.19 -9.93 -1.53
CA VAL A 236 6.01 -10.31 -0.37
C VAL A 236 5.75 -9.37 0.81
N VAL A 237 5.83 -8.05 0.59
CA VAL A 237 5.64 -7.06 1.66
C VAL A 237 4.22 -7.11 2.20
N LEU A 238 3.22 -7.14 1.30
CA LEU A 238 1.81 -7.16 1.70
C LEU A 238 1.45 -8.44 2.47
N ALA A 239 2.05 -9.60 2.13
CA ALA A 239 1.83 -10.84 2.85
C ALA A 239 2.21 -10.77 4.35
N ALA A 240 3.11 -9.87 4.72
CA ALA A 240 3.45 -9.63 6.13
C ALA A 240 2.31 -8.98 6.94
N GLY A 241 1.39 -8.27 6.27
CA GLY A 241 0.22 -7.69 6.93
C GLY A 241 -0.69 -8.72 7.60
N PRO A 242 -1.19 -9.74 6.88
CA PRO A 242 -1.92 -10.86 7.47
C PRO A 242 -1.22 -11.57 8.62
N LEU A 243 0.12 -11.67 8.60
CA LEU A 243 0.88 -12.23 9.74
C LEU A 243 0.66 -11.40 11.00
N GLY A 244 0.75 -10.08 10.90
CA GLY A 244 0.46 -9.17 12.01
C GLY A 244 -0.99 -9.31 12.52
N ILE A 245 -1.96 -9.40 11.59
CA ILE A 245 -3.38 -9.58 11.93
C ILE A 245 -3.60 -10.91 12.66
N MET A 246 -3.02 -12.02 12.19
CA MET A 246 -3.12 -13.32 12.83
C MET A 246 -2.51 -13.31 14.24
N ALA A 247 -1.35 -12.69 14.42
CA ALA A 247 -0.72 -12.54 15.72
C ALA A 247 -1.62 -11.74 16.68
N SER A 248 -2.18 -10.61 16.23
CA SER A 248 -3.12 -9.80 17.02
C SER A 248 -4.37 -10.57 17.41
N ALA A 249 -4.91 -11.38 16.50
CA ALA A 249 -6.09 -12.22 16.80
C ALA A 249 -5.79 -13.23 17.92
N LEU A 250 -4.61 -13.85 17.92
CA LEU A 250 -4.18 -14.77 18.98
C LEU A 250 -3.99 -14.05 20.32
N ASP A 251 -3.37 -12.86 20.31
CA ASP A 251 -3.18 -12.04 21.51
C ASP A 251 -4.50 -11.68 22.21
N ILE A 252 -5.58 -11.54 21.43
CA ILE A 252 -6.93 -11.23 21.94
C ILE A 252 -7.67 -12.51 22.37
N VAL A 253 -7.65 -13.54 21.53
CA VAL A 253 -8.47 -14.75 21.76
C VAL A 253 -7.99 -15.55 22.95
N ILE A 254 -6.66 -15.69 23.13
CA ILE A 254 -6.12 -16.52 24.21
C ILE A 254 -6.54 -16.01 25.60
N PRO A 255 -6.31 -14.74 25.97
CA PRO A 255 -6.81 -14.21 27.26
C PRO A 255 -8.34 -14.28 27.38
N TYR A 256 -9.06 -13.91 26.32
CA TYR A 256 -10.52 -13.95 26.32
C TYR A 256 -11.07 -15.34 26.67
N THR A 257 -10.47 -16.42 26.12
CA THR A 257 -10.91 -17.80 26.43
C THR A 257 -10.61 -18.23 27.85
N GLN A 258 -9.67 -17.58 28.53
CA GLN A 258 -9.35 -17.82 29.95
C GLN A 258 -10.31 -17.06 30.88
N GLU A 259 -10.71 -15.85 30.50
CA GLU A 259 -11.58 -14.97 31.30
C GLU A 259 -13.06 -15.30 31.17
N ARG A 260 -13.53 -15.52 29.92
CA ARG A 260 -14.94 -15.80 29.63
C ARG A 260 -15.35 -17.15 30.20
N LYS A 261 -16.43 -17.15 31.02
CA LYS A 261 -16.97 -18.36 31.65
C LYS A 261 -18.34 -18.72 31.10
N GLN A 262 -18.56 -20.00 30.86
CA GLN A 262 -19.86 -20.62 30.60
C GLN A 262 -19.89 -22.01 31.22
N PHE A 263 -21.08 -22.46 31.62
CA PHE A 263 -21.27 -23.76 32.29
C PHE A 263 -20.33 -23.94 33.52
N GLY A 264 -20.12 -22.86 34.28
CA GLY A 264 -19.35 -22.86 35.53
C GLY A 264 -17.82 -22.87 35.39
N LYS A 265 -17.27 -22.83 34.19
CA LYS A 265 -15.81 -22.85 33.94
C LYS A 265 -15.42 -21.91 32.76
N SER A 266 -14.12 -21.62 32.65
CA SER A 266 -13.64 -20.83 31.50
C SER A 266 -13.84 -21.59 30.18
N ILE A 267 -14.15 -20.87 29.11
CA ILE A 267 -14.43 -21.51 27.80
C ILE A 267 -13.18 -22.17 27.22
N GLY A 268 -11.96 -21.74 27.61
CA GLY A 268 -10.72 -22.37 27.22
C GLY A 268 -10.52 -23.79 27.80
N GLN A 269 -11.37 -24.25 28.75
CA GLN A 269 -11.38 -25.62 29.24
C GLN A 269 -12.19 -26.60 28.38
N PHE A 270 -12.89 -26.10 27.35
CA PHE A 270 -13.63 -26.97 26.44
C PHE A 270 -12.74 -27.41 25.29
N GLN A 271 -12.69 -28.72 25.00
CA GLN A 271 -11.83 -29.31 23.97
C GLN A 271 -12.05 -28.69 22.57
N LEU A 272 -13.29 -28.36 22.21
CA LEU A 272 -13.60 -27.72 20.92
C LEU A 272 -12.96 -26.33 20.80
N ILE A 273 -12.83 -25.58 21.89
CA ILE A 273 -12.15 -24.30 21.92
C ILE A 273 -10.64 -24.50 21.86
N GLN A 274 -10.10 -25.47 22.63
CA GLN A 274 -8.69 -25.83 22.58
C GLN A 274 -8.26 -26.25 21.17
N GLY A 275 -9.04 -27.07 20.48
CA GLY A 275 -8.81 -27.45 19.09
C GLY A 275 -8.72 -26.23 18.16
N LYS A 276 -9.69 -25.31 18.26
CA LYS A 276 -9.66 -24.06 17.45
C LYS A 276 -8.43 -23.19 17.72
N ILE A 277 -8.01 -23.06 18.98
CA ILE A 277 -6.80 -22.29 19.32
C ILE A 277 -5.55 -22.99 18.77
N ALA A 278 -5.49 -24.32 18.87
CA ALA A 278 -4.38 -25.09 18.30
C ALA A 278 -4.28 -24.93 16.78
N ASP A 279 -5.40 -24.97 16.06
CA ASP A 279 -5.44 -24.76 14.62
C ASP A 279 -5.00 -23.34 14.25
N MET A 280 -5.49 -22.31 14.96
CA MET A 280 -5.09 -20.92 14.74
C MET A 280 -3.58 -20.74 14.97
N TYR A 281 -3.05 -21.27 16.07
CA TYR A 281 -1.64 -21.18 16.41
C TYR A 281 -0.76 -21.89 15.37
N THR A 282 -1.13 -23.12 14.99
CA THR A 282 -0.42 -23.90 13.98
C THR A 282 -0.41 -23.16 12.63
N THR A 283 -1.57 -22.65 12.20
CA THR A 283 -1.68 -21.91 10.95
C THR A 283 -0.80 -20.64 10.96
N CYS A 284 -0.80 -19.91 12.06
CA CYS A 284 0.06 -18.72 12.21
C CYS A 284 1.55 -19.09 12.09
N LEU A 285 2.00 -20.19 12.70
CA LEU A 285 3.38 -20.66 12.62
C LEU A 285 3.76 -21.16 11.23
N LEU A 286 2.84 -21.83 10.50
CA LEU A 286 3.11 -22.29 9.15
C LEU A 286 3.44 -21.14 8.18
N TYR A 287 2.83 -19.98 8.38
CA TYR A 287 3.13 -18.79 7.56
C TYR A 287 4.38 -18.02 8.01
N THR A 288 4.87 -18.26 9.23
CA THR A 288 6.01 -17.54 9.81
C THR A 288 7.28 -18.36 9.90
N SER A 289 7.21 -19.68 9.69
CA SER A 289 8.35 -20.60 9.82
C SER A 289 8.86 -21.04 8.44
N PRO A 290 10.19 -21.22 8.29
CA PRO A 290 10.75 -21.78 7.05
C PRO A 290 10.22 -23.18 6.78
N SER A 291 9.91 -23.47 5.53
CA SER A 291 9.53 -24.81 5.09
C SER A 291 10.76 -25.73 5.06
N PRO A 292 10.62 -27.01 5.44
CA PRO A 292 11.71 -27.98 5.28
C PRO A 292 12.09 -28.25 3.83
N ARG A 293 11.33 -27.71 2.86
CA ARG A 293 11.58 -27.84 1.42
C ARG A 293 12.28 -26.62 0.81
N ASP A 294 12.48 -25.57 1.58
CA ASP A 294 13.25 -24.38 1.21
C ASP A 294 14.69 -24.55 1.80
#